data_d254421f326471c4c6c1a71dbadb9fd1
#
_entry.id   d254421f326471c4c6c1a71dbadb9fd1
#
_cell.length_a   1.000
_cell.length_b   1.000
_cell.length_c   1.000
_cell.angle_alpha   90.00
_cell.angle_beta   90.00
_cell.angle_gamma   90.00
#
_symmetry.space_group_name_H-M   'P 1'
#
loop_
_entity.id
_entity.type
_entity.pdbx_description
1 polymer ?
#
loop_
_entity_poly.entity_id
_entity_poly.type
_entity_poly.pdbx_seq_one_letter_code
_entity_poly.pdbx_strand_id
1 'polypeptide(L)'
;MSSVARRYYERGRSALDANDLESAQEALRAALDLAPTFGNARVAYAVALARAGDCPRAATVLRAGLARASSPISAAAMYATLGDVLTLGGDFFGAEEAFQAAGQAPGFEARVASGLARVYARLGRYRDMAAQLRRAAAASAAGQAR
;
A
#
# COMPACT_ATOMS: atom_id res chain seq x y z
N MET A 1 -12.02 17.18 -6.70
CA MET A 1 -12.02 15.96 -7.52
C MET A 1 -13.38 15.81 -8.18
N SER A 2 -13.41 15.43 -9.46
CA SER A 2 -14.65 15.25 -10.19
C SER A 2 -15.42 14.02 -9.73
N SER A 3 -16.76 14.07 -9.83
CA SER A 3 -17.62 12.92 -9.53
C SER A 3 -17.36 11.75 -10.49
N VAL A 4 -16.87 12.02 -11.69
CA VAL A 4 -16.55 11.00 -12.71
C VAL A 4 -15.32 10.20 -12.26
N ALA A 5 -14.27 10.87 -11.81
CA ALA A 5 -13.07 10.19 -11.28
C ALA A 5 -13.43 9.28 -10.09
N ARG A 6 -14.30 9.76 -9.20
CA ARG A 6 -14.77 8.96 -8.06
C ARG A 6 -15.54 7.73 -8.51
N ARG A 7 -16.43 7.84 -9.49
CA ARG A 7 -17.16 6.68 -10.02
C ARG A 7 -16.26 5.62 -10.62
N TYR A 8 -15.22 6.05 -11.37
CA TYR A 8 -14.21 5.12 -11.89
C TYR A 8 -13.44 4.44 -10.75
N TYR A 9 -13.08 5.19 -9.72
CA TYR A 9 -12.43 4.61 -8.54
C TYR A 9 -13.32 3.56 -7.86
N GLU A 10 -14.58 3.86 -7.61
CA GLU A 10 -15.53 2.93 -6.98
C GLU A 10 -15.74 1.68 -7.83
N ARG A 11 -15.86 1.85 -9.15
CA ARG A 11 -15.93 0.73 -10.09
C ARG A 11 -14.68 -0.14 -10.03
N GLY A 12 -13.51 0.49 -10.00
CA GLY A 12 -12.24 -0.22 -9.89
C GLY A 12 -12.10 -0.96 -8.55
N ARG A 13 -12.55 -0.37 -7.45
CA ARG A 13 -12.60 -1.02 -6.14
C ARG A 13 -13.48 -2.26 -6.16
N SER A 14 -14.68 -2.15 -6.72
CA SER A 14 -15.61 -3.27 -6.85
C SER A 14 -15.02 -4.41 -7.70
N ALA A 15 -14.32 -4.06 -8.78
CA ALA A 15 -13.63 -5.04 -9.63
C ALA A 15 -12.49 -5.73 -8.87
N LEU A 16 -11.73 -4.99 -8.04
CA LEU A 16 -10.70 -5.57 -7.16
C LEU A 16 -11.30 -6.56 -6.16
N ASP A 17 -12.41 -6.20 -5.54
CA ASP A 17 -13.09 -7.07 -4.57
C ASP A 17 -13.60 -8.36 -5.24
N ALA A 18 -13.98 -8.29 -6.52
CA ALA A 18 -14.38 -9.43 -7.34
C ALA A 18 -13.16 -10.17 -7.94
N ASN A 19 -11.94 -9.70 -7.68
CA ASN A 19 -10.69 -10.19 -8.28
C ASN A 19 -10.68 -10.15 -9.82
N ASP A 20 -11.47 -9.25 -10.41
CA ASP A 20 -11.44 -8.93 -11.84
C ASP A 20 -10.36 -7.86 -12.06
N LEU A 21 -9.12 -8.32 -12.19
CA LEU A 21 -7.94 -7.45 -12.22
C LEU A 21 -7.86 -6.59 -13.48
N GLU A 22 -8.33 -7.10 -14.60
CA GLU A 22 -8.35 -6.36 -15.87
C GLU A 22 -9.29 -5.15 -15.79
N SER A 23 -10.53 -5.38 -15.41
CA SER A 23 -11.52 -4.31 -15.22
C SER A 23 -11.09 -3.32 -14.13
N ALA A 24 -10.46 -3.81 -13.06
CA ALA A 24 -9.92 -2.97 -11.99
C ALA A 24 -8.84 -2.02 -12.53
N GLN A 25 -7.89 -2.54 -13.29
CA GLN A 25 -6.81 -1.74 -13.89
C GLN A 25 -7.36 -0.67 -14.84
N GLU A 26 -8.31 -1.03 -15.69
CA GLU A 26 -8.93 -0.07 -16.63
C GLU A 26 -9.62 1.07 -15.89
N ALA A 27 -10.48 0.74 -14.93
CA ALA A 27 -11.25 1.74 -14.20
C ALA A 27 -10.34 2.63 -13.32
N LEU A 28 -9.38 2.05 -12.62
CA LEU A 28 -8.47 2.81 -11.76
C LEU A 28 -7.51 3.68 -12.56
N ARG A 29 -7.06 3.22 -13.70
CA ARG A 29 -6.29 4.04 -14.63
C ARG A 29 -7.10 5.24 -15.13
N ALA A 30 -8.36 5.01 -15.52
CA ALA A 30 -9.24 6.10 -15.94
C ALA A 30 -9.45 7.13 -14.82
N ALA A 31 -9.61 6.66 -13.56
CA ALA A 31 -9.71 7.55 -12.41
C ALA A 31 -8.46 8.42 -12.24
N LEU A 32 -7.26 7.84 -12.41
CA LEU A 32 -5.98 8.55 -12.31
C LEU A 32 -5.75 9.52 -13.48
N ASP A 33 -6.19 9.17 -14.67
CA ASP A 33 -6.10 10.08 -15.85
C ASP A 33 -6.94 11.34 -15.61
N LEU A 34 -8.09 11.20 -14.94
CA LEU A 34 -8.96 12.32 -14.60
C LEU A 34 -8.51 13.07 -13.34
N ALA A 35 -7.89 12.40 -12.41
CA ALA A 35 -7.44 12.96 -11.14
C ALA A 35 -6.06 12.39 -10.76
N PRO A 36 -4.96 12.93 -11.31
CA PRO A 36 -3.61 12.38 -11.09
C PRO A 36 -3.14 12.38 -9.63
N THR A 37 -3.73 13.23 -8.79
CA THR A 37 -3.41 13.32 -7.35
C THR A 37 -4.33 12.46 -6.47
N PHE A 38 -5.22 11.66 -7.07
CA PHE A 38 -6.13 10.80 -6.32
C PHE A 38 -5.37 9.61 -5.70
N GLY A 39 -4.83 9.80 -4.50
CA GLY A 39 -3.97 8.83 -3.83
C GLY A 39 -4.60 7.46 -3.63
N ASN A 40 -5.88 7.40 -3.23
CA ASN A 40 -6.59 6.13 -3.04
C ASN A 40 -6.72 5.33 -4.35
N ALA A 41 -6.97 6.01 -5.46
CA ALA A 41 -7.02 5.35 -6.78
C ALA A 41 -5.65 4.82 -7.18
N ARG A 42 -4.59 5.54 -6.87
CA ARG A 42 -3.22 5.12 -7.15
C ARG A 42 -2.82 3.88 -6.34
N VAL A 43 -3.13 3.87 -5.05
CA VAL A 43 -2.91 2.70 -4.20
C VAL A 43 -3.67 1.48 -4.72
N ALA A 44 -4.95 1.65 -5.04
CA ALA A 44 -5.78 0.58 -5.57
C ALA A 44 -5.25 0.06 -6.93
N TYR A 45 -4.80 0.97 -7.80
CA TYR A 45 -4.22 0.61 -9.09
C TYR A 45 -2.93 -0.21 -8.92
N ALA A 46 -2.06 0.21 -8.02
CA ALA A 46 -0.84 -0.54 -7.71
C ALA A 46 -1.17 -1.95 -7.17
N VAL A 47 -2.18 -2.07 -6.31
CA VAL A 47 -2.62 -3.37 -5.80
C VAL A 47 -3.12 -4.27 -6.95
N ALA A 48 -3.91 -3.73 -7.88
CA ALA A 48 -4.38 -4.48 -9.04
C ALA A 48 -3.23 -4.98 -9.92
N LEU A 49 -2.24 -4.11 -10.17
CA LEU A 49 -1.04 -4.49 -10.94
C LEU A 49 -0.23 -5.58 -10.23
N ALA A 50 -0.01 -5.45 -8.93
CA ALA A 50 0.74 -6.43 -8.15
C ALA A 50 0.05 -7.79 -8.11
N ARG A 51 -1.26 -7.82 -7.91
CA ARG A 51 -2.06 -9.05 -7.95
C ARG A 51 -2.03 -9.72 -9.32
N ALA A 52 -1.91 -8.93 -10.40
CA ALA A 52 -1.75 -9.45 -11.76
C ALA A 52 -0.32 -9.93 -12.07
N GLY A 53 0.59 -9.82 -11.10
CA GLY A 53 1.98 -10.29 -11.23
C GLY A 53 2.95 -9.21 -11.69
N ASP A 54 2.53 -7.97 -11.84
CA ASP A 54 3.38 -6.86 -12.29
C ASP A 54 3.83 -5.96 -11.13
N CYS A 55 4.60 -6.52 -10.21
CA CYS A 55 5.15 -5.80 -9.08
C CYS A 55 6.07 -4.63 -9.49
N PRO A 56 6.93 -4.73 -10.51
CA PRO A 56 7.77 -3.59 -10.93
C PRO A 56 6.93 -2.37 -11.36
N ARG A 57 5.88 -2.59 -12.12
CA ARG A 57 5.00 -1.50 -12.56
C ARG A 57 4.20 -0.92 -11.39
N ALA A 58 3.72 -1.76 -10.50
CA ALA A 58 3.05 -1.32 -9.27
C ALA A 58 3.95 -0.41 -8.44
N ALA A 59 5.21 -0.78 -8.24
CA ALA A 59 6.20 0.04 -7.54
C ALA A 59 6.42 1.39 -8.24
N THR A 60 6.54 1.39 -9.56
CA THR A 60 6.71 2.63 -10.36
C THR A 60 5.52 3.57 -10.18
N VAL A 61 4.30 3.04 -10.22
CA VAL A 61 3.05 3.82 -10.02
C VAL A 61 3.03 4.47 -8.63
N LEU A 62 3.43 3.72 -7.60
CA LEU A 62 3.47 4.24 -6.23
C LEU A 62 4.54 5.31 -6.04
N ARG A 63 5.74 5.10 -6.57
CA ARG A 63 6.83 6.08 -6.50
C ARG A 63 6.46 7.39 -7.21
N ALA A 64 5.79 7.32 -8.35
CA ALA A 64 5.27 8.50 -9.03
C ALA A 64 4.23 9.24 -8.17
N GLY A 65 3.39 8.50 -7.44
CA GLY A 65 2.42 9.08 -6.53
C GLY A 65 3.05 9.74 -5.31
N LEU A 66 4.12 9.15 -4.77
CA LEU A 66 4.86 9.71 -3.64
C LEU A 66 5.44 11.09 -3.95
N ALA A 67 5.92 11.30 -5.19
CA ALA A 67 6.39 12.60 -5.64
C ALA A 67 5.28 13.67 -5.68
N ARG A 68 4.01 13.27 -5.67
CA ARG A 68 2.82 14.13 -5.75
C ARG A 68 1.96 14.10 -4.49
N ALA A 69 2.41 13.41 -3.45
CA ALA A 69 1.61 13.22 -2.24
C ALA A 69 1.28 14.58 -1.59
N SER A 70 -0.01 14.79 -1.33
CA SER A 70 -0.52 16.06 -0.79
C SER A 70 -0.54 16.09 0.74
N SER A 71 -0.34 14.94 1.39
CA SER A 71 -0.34 14.85 2.86
C SER A 71 0.55 13.72 3.35
N PRO A 72 1.03 13.80 4.61
CA PRO A 72 1.78 12.70 5.23
C PRO A 72 1.01 11.38 5.29
N ILE A 73 -0.30 11.44 5.49
CA ILE A 73 -1.17 10.25 5.54
C ILE A 73 -1.26 9.58 4.17
N SER A 74 -1.43 10.38 3.12
CA SER A 74 -1.45 9.87 1.74
C SER A 74 -0.10 9.24 1.37
N ALA A 75 1.00 9.88 1.71
CA ALA A 75 2.34 9.33 1.50
C ALA A 75 2.55 8.03 2.28
N ALA A 76 2.12 7.97 3.54
CA ALA A 76 2.25 6.77 4.37
C ALA A 76 1.47 5.58 3.79
N ALA A 77 0.27 5.80 3.29
CA ALA A 77 -0.53 4.77 2.62
C ALA A 77 0.19 4.22 1.38
N MET A 78 0.80 5.09 0.58
CA MET A 78 1.58 4.68 -0.59
C MET A 78 2.85 3.94 -0.20
N TYR A 79 3.58 4.40 0.83
CA TYR A 79 4.76 3.71 1.34
C TYR A 79 4.43 2.31 1.88
N ALA A 80 3.35 2.18 2.66
CA ALA A 80 2.93 0.88 3.18
C ALA A 80 2.56 -0.09 2.05
N THR A 81 1.84 0.39 1.04
CA THR A 81 1.51 -0.42 -0.14
C THR A 81 2.75 -0.76 -0.96
N LEU A 82 3.69 0.18 -1.10
CA LEU A 82 4.98 -0.07 -1.74
C LEU A 82 5.76 -1.17 -1.00
N GLY A 83 5.76 -1.14 0.33
CA GLY A 83 6.35 -2.19 1.14
C GLY A 83 5.74 -3.56 0.84
N ASP A 84 4.42 -3.66 0.75
CA ASP A 84 3.73 -4.89 0.38
C ASP A 84 4.10 -5.37 -1.02
N VAL A 85 4.12 -4.47 -2.00
CA VAL A 85 4.49 -4.76 -3.40
C VAL A 85 5.93 -5.25 -3.50
N LEU A 86 6.86 -4.57 -2.84
CA LEU A 86 8.28 -4.95 -2.84
C LEU A 86 8.49 -6.30 -2.12
N THR A 87 7.77 -6.57 -1.05
CA THR A 87 7.80 -7.88 -0.38
C THR A 87 7.35 -8.98 -1.32
N LEU A 88 6.25 -8.77 -2.02
CA LEU A 88 5.71 -9.73 -3.00
C LEU A 88 6.69 -9.95 -4.16
N GLY A 89 7.37 -8.90 -4.59
CA GLY A 89 8.37 -8.94 -5.66
C GLY A 89 9.74 -9.46 -5.23
N GLY A 90 9.97 -9.68 -3.93
CA GLY A 90 11.23 -10.21 -3.41
C GLY A 90 12.30 -9.18 -3.07
N ASP A 91 12.00 -7.88 -3.17
CA ASP A 91 12.89 -6.81 -2.72
C ASP A 91 12.65 -6.50 -1.24
N PHE A 92 13.20 -7.33 -0.36
CA PHE A 92 12.95 -7.26 1.07
C PHE A 92 13.62 -6.04 1.73
N PHE A 93 14.78 -5.63 1.26
CA PHE A 93 15.45 -4.42 1.78
C PHE A 93 14.70 -3.15 1.37
N GLY A 94 14.26 -3.07 0.13
CA GLY A 94 13.40 -1.97 -0.32
C GLY A 94 12.06 -1.94 0.41
N ALA A 95 11.49 -3.10 0.69
CA ALA A 95 10.25 -3.22 1.47
C ALA A 95 10.43 -2.71 2.91
N GLU A 96 11.54 -3.06 3.57
CA GLU A 96 11.86 -2.56 4.91
C GLU A 96 11.93 -1.03 4.93
N GLU A 97 12.65 -0.43 3.99
CA GLU A 97 12.73 1.03 3.85
C GLU A 97 11.36 1.68 3.66
N ALA A 98 10.53 1.11 2.79
CA ALA A 98 9.19 1.62 2.52
C ALA A 98 8.29 1.56 3.76
N PHE A 99 8.28 0.44 4.49
CA PHE A 99 7.52 0.32 5.73
C PHE A 99 8.01 1.29 6.81
N GLN A 100 9.32 1.48 6.94
CA GLN A 100 9.88 2.45 7.88
C GLN A 100 9.45 3.87 7.53
N ALA A 101 9.42 4.22 6.25
CA ALA A 101 8.92 5.53 5.80
C ALA A 101 7.42 5.70 6.10
N ALA A 102 6.61 4.66 5.93
CA ALA A 102 5.19 4.68 6.30
C ALA A 102 4.97 4.90 7.79
N GLY A 103 5.88 4.41 8.63
CA GLY A 103 5.82 4.55 10.09
C GLY A 103 6.00 5.97 10.61
N GLN A 104 6.38 6.93 9.78
CA GLN A 104 6.51 8.32 10.17
C GLN A 104 5.15 9.02 10.38
N ALA A 105 4.07 8.46 9.85
CA ALA A 105 2.73 9.02 10.02
C ALA A 105 1.96 8.29 11.13
N PRO A 106 1.19 9.02 11.95
CA PRO A 106 0.38 8.40 13.01
C PRO A 106 -0.74 7.53 12.40
N GLY A 107 -1.06 6.44 13.08
CA GLY A 107 -2.13 5.51 12.66
C GLY A 107 -1.66 4.36 11.78
N PHE A 108 -0.38 4.31 11.41
CA PHE A 108 0.18 3.23 10.57
C PHE A 108 0.99 2.21 11.36
N GLU A 109 1.07 2.32 12.68
CA GLU A 109 1.94 1.50 13.53
C GLU A 109 1.66 0.00 13.38
N ALA A 110 0.40 -0.41 13.47
CA ALA A 110 0.03 -1.82 13.36
C ALA A 110 0.29 -2.37 11.95
N ARG A 111 -0.04 -1.60 10.93
CA ARG A 111 0.17 -1.99 9.53
C ARG A 111 1.65 -2.13 9.19
N VAL A 112 2.46 -1.18 9.65
CA VAL A 112 3.93 -1.19 9.45
C VAL A 112 4.56 -2.36 10.20
N ALA A 113 4.20 -2.57 11.45
CA ALA A 113 4.73 -3.66 12.26
C ALA A 113 4.39 -5.03 11.63
N SER A 114 3.17 -5.22 11.16
CA SER A 114 2.77 -6.45 10.47
C SER A 114 3.53 -6.64 9.16
N GLY A 115 3.73 -5.58 8.39
CA GLY A 115 4.52 -5.60 7.15
C GLY A 115 5.99 -5.96 7.40
N LEU A 116 6.62 -5.30 8.36
CA LEU A 116 8.00 -5.57 8.75
C LEU A 116 8.18 -6.99 9.28
N ALA A 117 7.21 -7.51 10.04
CA ALA A 117 7.26 -8.90 10.51
C ALA A 117 7.33 -9.89 9.34
N ARG A 118 6.53 -9.67 8.29
CA ARG A 118 6.58 -10.50 7.09
C ARG A 118 7.92 -10.41 6.37
N VAL A 119 8.48 -9.21 6.26
CA VAL A 119 9.80 -8.99 5.65
C VAL A 119 10.88 -9.74 6.44
N TYR A 120 10.89 -9.59 7.75
CA TYR A 120 11.88 -10.23 8.61
C TYR A 120 11.75 -11.75 8.62
N ALA A 121 10.54 -12.28 8.55
CA ALA A 121 10.31 -13.72 8.38
C ALA A 121 10.95 -14.25 7.09
N ARG A 122 10.79 -13.52 5.98
CA ARG A 122 11.39 -13.90 4.69
C ARG A 122 12.91 -13.78 4.68
N LEU A 123 13.47 -12.87 5.48
CA LEU A 123 14.92 -12.72 5.68
C LEU A 123 15.52 -13.68 6.73
N GLY A 124 14.69 -14.46 7.41
CA GLY A 124 15.14 -15.33 8.50
C GLY A 124 15.49 -14.59 9.79
N ARG A 125 15.13 -13.32 9.91
CA ARG A 125 15.37 -12.47 11.09
C ARG A 125 14.25 -12.63 12.12
N TYR A 126 14.18 -13.80 12.73
CA TYR A 126 13.02 -14.19 13.56
C TYR A 126 12.89 -13.39 14.86
N ARG A 127 13.99 -12.90 15.44
CA ARG A 127 13.93 -12.02 16.62
C ARG A 127 13.29 -10.68 16.28
N ASP A 128 13.69 -10.10 15.14
CA ASP A 128 13.11 -8.85 14.66
C ASP A 128 11.64 -9.04 14.28
N MET A 129 11.31 -10.16 13.64
CA MET A 129 9.92 -10.53 13.36
C MET A 129 9.08 -10.57 14.65
N ALA A 130 9.55 -11.25 15.68
CA ALA A 130 8.84 -11.37 16.96
C ALA A 130 8.65 -9.99 17.61
N ALA A 131 9.65 -9.11 17.55
CA ALA A 131 9.55 -7.74 18.06
C ALA A 131 8.46 -6.95 17.32
N GLN A 132 8.37 -7.07 15.99
CA GLN A 132 7.34 -6.39 15.22
C GLN A 132 5.94 -6.95 15.47
N LEU A 133 5.81 -8.25 15.64
CA LEU A 133 4.52 -8.88 16.01
C LEU A 133 4.01 -8.36 17.35
N ARG A 134 4.89 -8.20 18.34
CA ARG A 134 4.53 -7.59 19.62
C ARG A 134 4.09 -6.14 19.47
N ARG A 135 4.76 -5.36 18.63
CA ARG A 135 4.36 -3.97 18.32
C ARG A 135 3.00 -3.92 17.64
N ALA A 136 2.73 -4.79 16.69
CA ALA A 136 1.45 -4.87 16.01
C ALA A 136 0.31 -5.18 17.00
N ALA A 137 0.51 -6.13 17.91
CA ALA A 137 -0.47 -6.48 18.94
C ALA A 137 -0.72 -5.31 19.90
N ALA A 138 0.33 -4.64 20.37
CA ALA A 138 0.22 -3.48 21.25
C ALA A 138 -0.51 -2.30 20.58
N ALA A 139 -0.21 -2.01 19.31
CA ALA A 139 -0.86 -0.95 18.55
C ALA A 139 -2.35 -1.25 18.33
N SER A 140 -2.71 -2.50 18.03
CA SER A 140 -4.10 -2.94 17.87
C SER A 140 -4.86 -2.82 19.18
N ALA A 141 -4.27 -3.24 20.31
CA ALA A 141 -4.89 -3.09 21.64
C ALA A 141 -5.10 -1.61 22.01
N ALA A 142 -4.12 -0.76 21.76
CA ALA A 142 -4.23 0.69 22.00
C ALA A 142 -5.33 1.33 21.13
N GLY A 143 -5.48 0.88 19.88
CA GLY A 143 -6.54 1.34 18.98
C GLY A 143 -7.94 0.95 19.47
N GLN A 144 -8.08 -0.24 20.02
CA GLN A 144 -9.36 -0.72 20.59
C GLN A 144 -9.74 -0.02 21.90
N ALA A 145 -8.76 0.45 22.68
CA ALA A 145 -8.99 1.16 23.94
C ALA A 145 -9.45 2.62 23.75
N ARG A 146 -9.37 3.16 22.55
CA ARG A 146 -9.81 4.51 22.19
C ARG A 146 -11.24 4.50 21.69
#